data_cdd336943b9abcbb78489aee5ee38e60
#
_entry.id   cdd336943b9abcbb78489aee5ee38e60
#
_cell.length_a   1.000
_cell.length_b   1.000
_cell.length_c   1.000
_cell.angle_alpha   90.00
_cell.angle_beta   90.00
_cell.angle_gamma   90.00
#
_symmetry.space_group_name_H-M   'P 1'
#
loop_
_entity.id
_entity.type
_entity.pdbx_description
1 polymer ?
#
loop_
_entity_poly.entity_id
_entity_poly.type
_entity_poly.pdbx_seq_one_letter_code
_entity_poly.pdbx_strand_id
1 'polypeptide(L)'
;MKFKTFILIALAAFVSACDSPSRSARTVRLMTYNVGVFDKYEESGVGLTASFINELSPDVLILNEVDSCATRTGSVDQLSALSEATGAYEGCFAPALKPFQGGAYGIAQMWKSDMRQPLDIINVILPKGDGSEPRAMVAVEYEDIVVAGTHLDHKSKGAQLKQAQMITDTLVSMYGGKGKPVFLCGDFNALPDSNTLQWLREYWDVLSPELTTYPDAGKLSQMSPLPQTAQETPGKCIDYIMVLKGSCTYETAAAEVCVRLESGSAFAASDHLPVYVDVTIR
;
A
#
# COMPACT_ATOMS: atom_id res chain seq x y z
N MET A 1 82.55 -15.81 -19.14
CA MET A 1 81.29 -16.19 -18.59
C MET A 1 80.57 -14.91 -18.16
N LYS A 2 79.54 -14.52 -18.88
CA LYS A 2 78.76 -13.29 -18.54
C LYS A 2 77.45 -13.74 -17.87
N PHE A 3 77.29 -13.42 -16.59
CA PHE A 3 76.02 -13.62 -15.88
C PHE A 3 75.00 -12.56 -16.31
N LYS A 4 73.82 -12.99 -16.81
CA LYS A 4 72.68 -12.13 -17.05
C LYS A 4 71.80 -12.17 -15.83
N THR A 5 71.65 -11.02 -15.13
CA THR A 5 70.72 -10.85 -14.03
C THR A 5 69.32 -10.58 -14.60
N PHE A 6 68.37 -11.45 -14.31
CA PHE A 6 66.97 -11.22 -14.59
C PHE A 6 66.33 -10.47 -13.42
N ILE A 7 65.84 -9.27 -13.66
CA ILE A 7 65.00 -8.50 -12.71
C ILE A 7 63.57 -8.91 -12.96
N LEU A 8 62.96 -9.55 -11.95
CA LEU A 8 61.52 -9.89 -11.95
C LEU A 8 60.77 -8.67 -11.38
N ILE A 9 60.03 -7.95 -12.24
CA ILE A 9 59.13 -6.85 -11.80
C ILE A 9 57.81 -7.50 -11.44
N ALA A 10 57.46 -7.56 -10.14
CA ALA A 10 56.14 -7.97 -9.66
C ALA A 10 55.20 -6.80 -9.80
N LEU A 11 54.25 -6.94 -10.73
CA LEU A 11 53.14 -5.97 -10.93
C LEU A 11 52.09 -6.28 -9.84
N ALA A 12 52.04 -5.49 -8.78
CA ALA A 12 50.96 -5.53 -7.80
C ALA A 12 49.72 -4.87 -8.40
N ALA A 13 48.74 -5.68 -8.78
CA ALA A 13 47.41 -5.17 -9.15
C ALA A 13 46.69 -4.71 -7.88
N PHE A 14 46.58 -3.41 -7.67
CA PHE A 14 45.65 -2.82 -6.71
C PHE A 14 44.22 -3.03 -7.24
N VAL A 15 43.51 -4.02 -6.70
CA VAL A 15 42.08 -4.11 -6.82
C VAL A 15 41.51 -3.07 -5.85
N SER A 16 41.18 -1.91 -6.39
CA SER A 16 40.36 -0.93 -5.68
C SER A 16 38.96 -1.51 -5.54
N ALA A 17 38.64 -2.06 -4.38
CA ALA A 17 37.27 -2.35 -4.02
C ALA A 17 36.54 -1.00 -3.94
N CYS A 18 35.70 -0.70 -4.92
CA CYS A 18 34.71 0.35 -4.79
C CYS A 18 33.71 -0.13 -3.74
N ASP A 19 33.91 0.26 -2.49
CA ASP A 19 32.85 0.21 -1.49
C ASP A 19 31.73 1.12 -1.98
N SER A 20 30.67 0.53 -2.55
CA SER A 20 29.42 1.24 -2.71
C SER A 20 29.01 1.71 -1.31
N PRO A 21 28.64 3.00 -1.12
CA PRO A 21 28.24 3.48 0.18
C PRO A 21 27.08 2.60 0.66
N SER A 22 27.26 1.90 1.78
CA SER A 22 26.21 1.13 2.41
C SER A 22 25.05 2.11 2.68
N ARG A 23 23.91 1.92 2.02
CA ARG A 23 22.70 2.69 2.35
C ARG A 23 22.45 2.47 3.85
N SER A 24 22.39 3.55 4.62
CA SER A 24 21.98 3.46 6.01
C SER A 24 20.60 2.81 6.10
N ALA A 25 20.43 1.87 7.02
CA ALA A 25 19.13 1.25 7.26
C ALA A 25 18.09 2.35 7.55
N ARG A 26 16.94 2.28 6.87
CA ARG A 26 15.84 3.24 7.02
C ARG A 26 14.54 2.50 7.28
N THR A 27 13.81 2.92 8.28
CA THR A 27 12.45 2.42 8.54
C THR A 27 11.43 3.33 7.84
N VAL A 28 10.48 2.69 7.15
CA VAL A 28 9.35 3.35 6.48
C VAL A 28 8.06 2.74 7.01
N ARG A 29 7.13 3.56 7.45
CA ARG A 29 5.78 3.13 7.81
C ARG A 29 4.87 3.24 6.59
N LEU A 30 4.37 2.09 6.13
CA LEU A 30 3.36 1.98 5.09
C LEU A 30 2.00 1.68 5.72
N MET A 31 0.93 2.27 5.18
CA MET A 31 -0.43 2.02 5.64
C MET A 31 -1.35 1.77 4.44
N THR A 32 -2.37 0.93 4.61
CA THR A 32 -3.50 0.81 3.69
C THR A 32 -4.81 0.88 4.47
N TYR A 33 -5.81 1.57 3.89
CA TYR A 33 -7.11 1.72 4.50
C TYR A 33 -8.21 1.91 3.45
N ASN A 34 -9.17 1.01 3.41
CA ASN A 34 -10.40 1.23 2.67
C ASN A 34 -11.31 2.11 3.53
N VAL A 35 -11.59 3.34 3.04
CA VAL A 35 -12.29 4.38 3.81
C VAL A 35 -13.79 4.42 3.53
N GLY A 36 -14.29 3.55 2.63
CA GLY A 36 -15.73 3.43 2.36
C GLY A 36 -16.39 4.74 1.97
N VAL A 37 -15.73 5.55 1.14
CA VAL A 37 -16.14 6.91 0.72
C VAL A 37 -16.45 7.88 1.88
N PHE A 38 -15.94 7.59 3.08
CA PHE A 38 -16.07 8.39 4.31
C PHE A 38 -17.50 8.64 4.80
N ASP A 39 -18.49 7.92 4.34
CA ASP A 39 -19.88 8.18 4.69
C ASP A 39 -20.65 6.98 5.24
N LYS A 40 -19.96 5.84 5.49
CA LYS A 40 -20.65 4.60 5.92
C LYS A 40 -21.18 4.63 7.34
N TYR A 41 -20.55 5.38 8.25
CA TYR A 41 -20.84 5.31 9.68
C TYR A 41 -20.97 6.66 10.41
N GLU A 42 -20.42 7.75 9.86
CA GLU A 42 -20.48 9.08 10.44
C GLU A 42 -20.65 10.16 9.38
N GLU A 43 -21.33 11.27 9.73
CA GLU A 43 -21.50 12.44 8.86
C GLU A 43 -20.15 13.08 8.46
N SER A 44 -19.07 12.78 9.19
CA SER A 44 -17.73 13.31 8.93
C SER A 44 -16.64 12.25 9.12
N GLY A 45 -16.73 11.13 8.39
CA GLY A 45 -15.71 10.10 8.37
C GLY A 45 -14.31 10.62 7.99
N VAL A 46 -14.22 11.72 7.24
CA VAL A 46 -12.97 12.41 6.92
C VAL A 46 -12.23 12.86 8.18
N GLY A 47 -12.92 13.50 9.14
CA GLY A 47 -12.29 14.01 10.37
C GLY A 47 -11.74 12.90 11.25
N LEU A 48 -12.49 11.82 11.46
CA LEU A 48 -12.03 10.67 12.23
C LEU A 48 -10.89 9.93 11.54
N THR A 49 -10.99 9.73 10.23
CA THR A 49 -9.91 9.13 9.43
C THR A 49 -8.64 9.98 9.46
N ALA A 50 -8.75 11.31 9.36
CA ALA A 50 -7.62 12.21 9.50
C ALA A 50 -6.95 12.08 10.88
N SER A 51 -7.74 11.93 11.94
CA SER A 51 -7.20 11.68 13.30
C SER A 51 -6.43 10.37 13.37
N PHE A 52 -6.92 9.30 12.76
CA PHE A 52 -6.21 8.02 12.70
C PHE A 52 -4.89 8.13 11.91
N ILE A 53 -4.91 8.82 10.76
CA ILE A 53 -3.71 9.03 9.97
C ILE A 53 -2.66 9.82 10.77
N ASN A 54 -3.07 10.88 11.44
CA ASN A 54 -2.16 11.69 12.26
C ASN A 54 -1.58 10.92 13.46
N GLU A 55 -2.40 10.08 14.11
CA GLU A 55 -1.97 9.24 15.23
C GLU A 55 -1.00 8.15 14.77
N LEU A 56 -1.35 7.41 13.70
CA LEU A 56 -0.51 6.35 13.14
C LEU A 56 0.71 6.90 12.41
N SER A 57 0.62 8.11 11.89
CA SER A 57 1.71 8.84 11.24
C SER A 57 2.46 8.05 10.17
N PRO A 58 1.78 7.42 9.17
CA PRO A 58 2.43 6.67 8.12
C PRO A 58 3.26 7.60 7.22
N ASP A 59 4.37 7.08 6.67
CA ASP A 59 5.15 7.82 5.68
C ASP A 59 4.45 7.86 4.32
N VAL A 60 3.83 6.73 3.94
CA VAL A 60 2.98 6.60 2.75
C VAL A 60 1.74 5.77 3.09
N LEU A 61 0.59 6.18 2.59
CA LEU A 61 -0.66 5.44 2.77
C LEU A 61 -1.45 5.30 1.47
N ILE A 62 -2.11 4.16 1.32
CA ILE A 62 -3.05 3.87 0.24
C ILE A 62 -4.46 3.92 0.81
N LEU A 63 -5.33 4.67 0.13
CA LEU A 63 -6.74 4.79 0.46
C LEU A 63 -7.57 4.14 -0.65
N ASN A 64 -8.41 3.21 -0.29
CA ASN A 64 -9.38 2.60 -1.20
C ASN A 64 -10.76 3.21 -0.98
N GLU A 65 -11.58 3.17 -2.03
CA GLU A 65 -12.93 3.74 -2.04
C GLU A 65 -12.94 5.25 -1.74
N VAL A 66 -12.34 6.02 -2.65
CA VAL A 66 -12.31 7.49 -2.59
C VAL A 66 -13.12 8.06 -3.76
N ASP A 67 -13.99 9.02 -3.46
CA ASP A 67 -14.72 9.82 -4.46
C ASP A 67 -13.99 11.16 -4.70
N SER A 68 -13.95 11.59 -5.96
CA SER A 68 -13.58 12.94 -6.34
C SER A 68 -14.77 13.60 -7.01
N CYS A 69 -15.41 14.54 -6.32
CA CYS A 69 -16.56 15.33 -6.78
C CYS A 69 -17.78 14.50 -7.21
N ALA A 70 -17.96 13.27 -6.72
CA ALA A 70 -19.15 12.47 -7.02
C ALA A 70 -20.38 12.99 -6.26
N THR A 71 -21.55 13.01 -6.94
CA THR A 71 -22.78 13.58 -6.35
C THR A 71 -23.26 12.80 -5.13
N ARG A 72 -23.00 11.49 -5.06
CA ARG A 72 -23.40 10.66 -3.91
C ARG A 72 -22.73 11.07 -2.59
N THR A 73 -21.58 11.73 -2.68
CA THR A 73 -20.81 12.23 -1.54
C THR A 73 -20.76 13.77 -1.52
N GLY A 74 -21.83 14.43 -1.99
CA GLY A 74 -21.98 15.89 -1.94
C GLY A 74 -21.06 16.66 -2.88
N SER A 75 -20.52 16.02 -3.92
CA SER A 75 -19.58 16.62 -4.89
C SER A 75 -18.29 17.16 -4.24
N VAL A 76 -17.89 16.56 -3.11
CA VAL A 76 -16.63 16.88 -2.42
C VAL A 76 -15.47 16.16 -3.09
N ASP A 77 -14.33 16.82 -3.24
CA ASP A 77 -13.06 16.15 -3.51
C ASP A 77 -12.50 15.61 -2.20
N GLN A 78 -12.71 14.30 -1.96
CA GLN A 78 -12.41 13.68 -0.67
C GLN A 78 -10.92 13.62 -0.34
N LEU A 79 -10.05 13.51 -1.38
CA LEU A 79 -8.60 13.55 -1.18
C LEU A 79 -8.16 14.94 -0.70
N SER A 80 -8.67 16.01 -1.33
CA SER A 80 -8.37 17.38 -0.91
C SER A 80 -8.87 17.66 0.50
N ALA A 81 -10.10 17.23 0.83
CA ALA A 81 -10.66 17.39 2.17
C ALA A 81 -9.84 16.64 3.24
N LEU A 82 -9.34 15.44 2.93
CA LEU A 82 -8.50 14.67 3.85
C LEU A 82 -7.11 15.29 4.00
N SER A 83 -6.52 15.79 2.91
CA SER A 83 -5.23 16.51 2.93
C SER A 83 -5.32 17.75 3.83
N GLU A 84 -6.39 18.53 3.70
CA GLU A 84 -6.64 19.68 4.56
C GLU A 84 -6.83 19.28 6.03
N ALA A 85 -7.63 18.23 6.29
CA ALA A 85 -7.91 17.76 7.65
C ALA A 85 -6.68 17.18 8.35
N THR A 86 -5.78 16.53 7.63
CA THR A 86 -4.51 16.00 8.18
C THR A 86 -3.46 17.09 8.35
N GLY A 87 -3.43 18.09 7.48
CA GLY A 87 -2.50 19.22 7.48
C GLY A 87 -1.04 18.89 7.18
N ALA A 88 -0.69 17.61 7.13
CA ALA A 88 0.69 17.14 6.99
C ALA A 88 0.90 16.19 5.80
N TYR A 89 -0.13 15.95 4.99
CA TYR A 89 -0.09 15.01 3.89
C TYR A 89 -0.51 15.64 2.57
N GLU A 90 0.21 15.25 1.53
CA GLU A 90 -0.12 15.48 0.14
C GLU A 90 -0.49 14.16 -0.53
N GLY A 91 -1.10 14.20 -1.72
CA GLY A 91 -1.48 12.96 -2.37
C GLY A 91 -1.85 13.09 -3.84
N CYS A 92 -2.08 11.94 -4.47
CA CYS A 92 -2.59 11.81 -5.82
C CYS A 92 -3.79 10.85 -5.86
N PHE A 93 -4.69 11.09 -6.81
CA PHE A 93 -5.90 10.30 -7.03
C PHE A 93 -5.81 9.52 -8.34
N ALA A 94 -6.13 8.23 -8.30
CA ALA A 94 -6.20 7.35 -9.46
C ALA A 94 -7.65 6.89 -9.69
N PRO A 95 -8.36 7.49 -10.66
CA PRO A 95 -9.74 7.11 -10.96
C PRO A 95 -9.80 5.72 -11.60
N ALA A 96 -10.62 4.84 -11.03
CA ALA A 96 -11.05 3.59 -11.66
C ALA A 96 -12.28 3.82 -12.57
N LEU A 97 -13.18 4.69 -12.13
CA LEU A 97 -14.38 5.10 -12.84
C LEU A 97 -14.36 6.61 -13.07
N LYS A 98 -14.39 7.03 -14.36
CA LYS A 98 -14.50 8.44 -14.77
C LYS A 98 -15.10 8.53 -16.18
N PRO A 99 -16.26 9.23 -16.39
CA PRO A 99 -17.06 9.89 -15.35
C PRO A 99 -17.81 8.91 -14.45
N PHE A 100 -18.01 9.30 -13.20
CA PHE A 100 -18.82 8.57 -12.24
C PHE A 100 -19.66 9.55 -11.41
N GLN A 101 -20.97 9.52 -11.55
CA GLN A 101 -21.90 10.38 -10.80
C GLN A 101 -21.48 11.87 -10.77
N GLY A 102 -21.10 12.43 -11.92
CA GLY A 102 -20.64 13.81 -12.04
C GLY A 102 -19.17 14.04 -11.71
N GLY A 103 -18.50 13.10 -11.10
CA GLY A 103 -17.08 13.13 -10.72
C GLY A 103 -16.33 11.88 -11.11
N ALA A 104 -15.57 11.30 -10.16
CA ALA A 104 -14.82 10.07 -10.32
C ALA A 104 -14.81 9.25 -9.01
N TYR A 105 -14.54 7.95 -9.13
CA TYR A 105 -14.34 7.02 -8.02
C TYR A 105 -13.07 6.21 -8.26
N GLY A 106 -12.31 5.97 -7.21
CA GLY A 106 -11.06 5.24 -7.34
C GLY A 106 -10.31 5.02 -6.03
N ILE A 107 -9.01 5.15 -6.12
CA ILE A 107 -8.07 5.02 -5.01
C ILE A 107 -7.22 6.28 -4.93
N ALA A 108 -6.65 6.54 -3.75
CA ALA A 108 -5.67 7.61 -3.56
C ALA A 108 -4.41 7.07 -2.88
N GLN A 109 -3.30 7.73 -3.16
CA GLN A 109 -2.07 7.56 -2.40
C GLN A 109 -1.70 8.89 -1.78
N MET A 110 -1.38 8.88 -0.47
CA MET A 110 -0.89 10.06 0.24
C MET A 110 0.48 9.78 0.84
N TRP A 111 1.24 10.84 1.08
CA TRP A 111 2.55 10.81 1.72
C TRP A 111 2.73 12.05 2.60
N LYS A 112 3.60 11.98 3.59
CA LYS A 112 3.95 13.15 4.39
C LYS A 112 4.56 14.24 3.51
N SER A 113 4.12 15.49 3.70
CA SER A 113 4.60 16.64 2.90
C SER A 113 6.09 16.93 3.07
N ASP A 114 6.68 16.53 4.20
CA ASP A 114 8.10 16.63 4.50
C ASP A 114 8.93 15.46 3.97
N MET A 115 8.27 14.43 3.40
CA MET A 115 8.92 13.36 2.66
C MET A 115 9.52 13.89 1.35
N ARG A 116 10.42 13.10 0.77
CA ARG A 116 10.94 13.37 -0.58
C ARG A 116 9.79 13.38 -1.58
N GLN A 117 9.79 14.39 -2.44
CA GLN A 117 8.77 14.55 -3.47
C GLN A 117 8.76 13.36 -4.42
N PRO A 118 7.59 12.96 -4.95
CA PRO A 118 7.49 11.95 -5.99
C PRO A 118 8.37 12.30 -7.20
N LEU A 119 9.09 11.30 -7.70
CA LEU A 119 9.83 11.40 -8.97
C LEU A 119 8.93 11.10 -10.16
N ASP A 120 7.99 10.14 -9.99
CA ASP A 120 7.02 9.77 -11.02
C ASP A 120 5.74 9.24 -10.38
N ILE A 121 4.61 9.44 -11.06
CA ILE A 121 3.28 8.97 -10.66
C ILE A 121 2.64 8.26 -11.85
N ILE A 122 2.35 6.98 -11.69
CA ILE A 122 1.80 6.14 -12.73
C ILE A 122 0.41 5.67 -12.33
N ASN A 123 -0.58 5.91 -13.19
CA ASN A 123 -1.93 5.41 -13.06
C ASN A 123 -2.21 4.37 -14.15
N VAL A 124 -2.68 3.20 -13.76
CA VAL A 124 -3.04 2.11 -14.67
C VAL A 124 -4.49 1.71 -14.41
N ILE A 125 -5.31 1.72 -15.47
CA ILE A 125 -6.66 1.17 -15.40
C ILE A 125 -6.56 -0.36 -15.53
N LEU A 126 -7.09 -1.04 -14.55
CA LEU A 126 -7.19 -2.50 -14.52
C LEU A 126 -8.53 -2.91 -15.13
N PRO A 127 -8.52 -3.81 -16.12
CA PRO A 127 -9.73 -4.12 -16.88
C PRO A 127 -10.78 -4.79 -15.98
N LYS A 128 -12.04 -4.45 -16.23
CA LYS A 128 -13.19 -5.08 -15.57
C LYS A 128 -13.22 -6.59 -15.83
N GLY A 129 -12.95 -7.01 -17.09
CA GLY A 129 -13.15 -8.41 -17.49
C GLY A 129 -14.59 -8.86 -17.22
N ASP A 130 -14.73 -9.98 -16.52
CA ASP A 130 -15.99 -10.55 -16.02
C ASP A 130 -16.36 -10.05 -14.59
N GLY A 131 -15.63 -9.08 -14.09
CA GLY A 131 -15.84 -8.47 -12.76
C GLY A 131 -16.97 -7.45 -12.70
N SER A 132 -17.02 -6.73 -11.59
CA SER A 132 -18.04 -5.72 -11.31
C SER A 132 -17.82 -4.44 -12.10
N GLU A 133 -16.58 -3.94 -12.11
CA GLU A 133 -16.20 -2.63 -12.66
C GLU A 133 -14.70 -2.60 -12.96
N PRO A 134 -14.21 -1.64 -13.78
CA PRO A 134 -12.79 -1.37 -13.87
C PRO A 134 -12.20 -1.00 -12.52
N ARG A 135 -10.95 -1.36 -12.29
CA ARG A 135 -10.18 -0.99 -11.10
C ARG A 135 -8.98 -0.14 -11.50
N ALA A 136 -8.24 0.34 -10.53
CA ALA A 136 -7.04 1.12 -10.79
C ALA A 136 -5.87 0.63 -9.94
N MET A 137 -4.66 0.85 -10.48
CA MET A 137 -3.42 0.87 -9.72
C MET A 137 -2.82 2.27 -9.81
N VAL A 138 -2.39 2.82 -8.69
CA VAL A 138 -1.47 3.96 -8.64
C VAL A 138 -0.11 3.45 -8.19
N ALA A 139 0.97 3.92 -8.81
CA ALA A 139 2.32 3.68 -8.32
C ALA A 139 3.07 5.00 -8.27
N VAL A 140 3.64 5.32 -7.13
CA VAL A 140 4.46 6.51 -6.91
C VAL A 140 5.90 6.07 -6.69
N GLU A 141 6.78 6.59 -7.54
CA GLU A 141 8.21 6.41 -7.40
C GLU A 141 8.80 7.56 -6.59
N TYR A 142 9.46 7.22 -5.51
CA TYR A 142 10.30 8.13 -4.72
C TYR A 142 11.79 7.86 -5.02
N GLU A 143 12.69 8.64 -4.45
CA GLU A 143 14.12 8.47 -4.68
C GLU A 143 14.61 7.05 -4.30
N ASP A 144 14.10 6.51 -3.22
CA ASP A 144 14.59 5.27 -2.58
C ASP A 144 13.60 4.11 -2.54
N ILE A 145 12.32 4.33 -2.79
CA ILE A 145 11.26 3.31 -2.80
C ILE A 145 10.24 3.56 -3.91
N VAL A 146 9.48 2.53 -4.23
CA VAL A 146 8.25 2.61 -5.02
C VAL A 146 7.11 2.07 -4.17
N VAL A 147 6.00 2.79 -4.09
CA VAL A 147 4.80 2.31 -3.42
C VAL A 147 3.65 2.31 -4.41
N ALA A 148 3.05 1.15 -4.59
CA ALA A 148 1.87 0.98 -5.43
C ALA A 148 0.64 0.68 -4.59
N GLY A 149 -0.49 1.23 -5.00
CA GLY A 149 -1.80 1.01 -4.40
C GLY A 149 -2.78 0.40 -5.38
N THR A 150 -3.68 -0.45 -4.89
CA THR A 150 -4.74 -1.06 -5.72
C THR A 150 -5.99 -1.35 -4.91
N HIS A 151 -7.11 -1.54 -5.63
CA HIS A 151 -8.35 -2.12 -5.13
C HIS A 151 -8.84 -3.14 -6.16
N LEU A 152 -8.74 -4.44 -5.87
CA LEU A 152 -9.09 -5.50 -6.82
C LEU A 152 -10.60 -5.76 -6.86
N ASP A 153 -11.05 -6.46 -7.89
CA ASP A 153 -12.46 -6.80 -8.07
C ASP A 153 -12.97 -7.70 -6.93
N HIS A 154 -14.18 -7.39 -6.44
CA HIS A 154 -14.80 -8.11 -5.32
C HIS A 154 -15.74 -9.25 -5.75
N LYS A 155 -16.16 -9.30 -7.03
CA LYS A 155 -17.14 -10.27 -7.53
C LYS A 155 -16.52 -11.43 -8.27
N SER A 156 -15.62 -11.15 -9.21
CA SER A 156 -15.03 -12.19 -10.05
C SER A 156 -13.61 -12.54 -9.61
N LYS A 157 -13.41 -13.80 -9.23
CA LYS A 157 -12.07 -14.33 -8.90
C LYS A 157 -11.16 -14.35 -10.14
N GLY A 158 -11.74 -14.52 -11.35
CA GLY A 158 -11.01 -14.47 -12.60
C GLY A 158 -10.53 -13.05 -12.94
N ALA A 159 -11.39 -12.03 -12.78
CA ALA A 159 -11.00 -10.63 -12.95
C ALA A 159 -9.95 -10.23 -11.91
N GLN A 160 -10.16 -10.59 -10.63
CA GLN A 160 -9.26 -10.33 -9.52
C GLN A 160 -7.83 -10.85 -9.80
N LEU A 161 -7.72 -12.12 -10.23
CA LEU A 161 -6.42 -12.72 -10.56
C LEU A 161 -5.75 -12.01 -11.76
N LYS A 162 -6.50 -11.72 -12.83
CA LYS A 162 -5.96 -10.99 -14.01
C LYS A 162 -5.49 -9.59 -13.65
N GLN A 163 -6.22 -8.89 -12.78
CA GLN A 163 -5.81 -7.57 -12.29
C GLN A 163 -4.51 -7.67 -11.47
N ALA A 164 -4.40 -8.64 -10.57
CA ALA A 164 -3.18 -8.89 -9.81
C ALA A 164 -1.98 -9.23 -10.71
N GLN A 165 -2.20 -10.05 -11.75
CA GLN A 165 -1.18 -10.37 -12.76
C GLN A 165 -0.72 -9.11 -13.50
N MET A 166 -1.63 -8.29 -14.00
CA MET A 166 -1.30 -7.06 -14.71
C MET A 166 -0.51 -6.07 -13.86
N ILE A 167 -0.87 -5.93 -12.57
CA ILE A 167 -0.13 -5.11 -11.61
C ILE A 167 1.30 -5.64 -11.47
N THR A 168 1.44 -6.93 -11.20
CA THR A 168 2.75 -7.56 -10.98
C THR A 168 3.64 -7.45 -12.21
N ASP A 169 3.12 -7.78 -13.41
CA ASP A 169 3.86 -7.67 -14.67
C ASP A 169 4.33 -6.24 -14.93
N THR A 170 3.46 -5.25 -14.66
CA THR A 170 3.80 -3.83 -14.81
C THR A 170 4.94 -3.43 -13.88
N LEU A 171 4.81 -3.72 -12.57
CA LEU A 171 5.79 -3.33 -11.57
C LEU A 171 7.11 -4.08 -11.72
N VAL A 172 7.08 -5.37 -12.07
CA VAL A 172 8.29 -6.16 -12.36
C VAL A 172 8.99 -5.64 -13.62
N SER A 173 8.25 -5.33 -14.68
CA SER A 173 8.82 -4.76 -15.91
C SER A 173 9.50 -3.42 -15.67
N MET A 174 8.90 -2.57 -14.83
CA MET A 174 9.41 -1.22 -14.57
C MET A 174 10.55 -1.20 -13.56
N TYR A 175 10.47 -2.01 -12.50
CA TYR A 175 11.33 -1.88 -11.32
C TYR A 175 12.07 -3.16 -10.94
N GLY A 176 11.73 -4.29 -11.53
CA GLY A 176 12.39 -5.58 -11.26
C GLY A 176 13.89 -5.52 -11.49
N GLY A 177 14.68 -6.00 -10.53
CA GLY A 177 16.15 -6.02 -10.60
C GLY A 177 16.86 -4.67 -10.55
N LYS A 178 16.14 -3.56 -10.32
CA LYS A 178 16.75 -2.21 -10.24
C LYS A 178 17.28 -1.85 -8.84
N GLY A 179 17.18 -2.75 -7.86
CA GLY A 179 17.67 -2.51 -6.50
C GLY A 179 16.90 -1.42 -5.75
N LYS A 180 15.66 -1.12 -6.16
CA LYS A 180 14.76 -0.20 -5.50
C LYS A 180 13.62 -1.01 -4.86
N PRO A 181 13.36 -0.90 -3.56
CA PRO A 181 12.24 -1.55 -2.90
C PRO A 181 10.91 -1.19 -3.55
N VAL A 182 10.08 -2.20 -3.85
CA VAL A 182 8.76 -2.02 -4.45
C VAL A 182 7.72 -2.62 -3.52
N PHE A 183 6.77 -1.80 -3.08
CA PHE A 183 5.67 -2.21 -2.21
C PHE A 183 4.35 -2.17 -2.96
N LEU A 184 3.44 -3.08 -2.61
CA LEU A 184 2.07 -3.13 -3.13
C LEU A 184 1.11 -3.23 -1.95
N CYS A 185 0.19 -2.28 -1.86
CA CYS A 185 -0.74 -2.14 -0.74
C CYS A 185 -2.18 -1.99 -1.25
N GLY A 186 -3.17 -2.33 -0.45
CA GLY A 186 -4.58 -2.07 -0.79
C GLY A 186 -5.55 -3.13 -0.31
N ASP A 187 -6.80 -2.97 -0.75
CA ASP A 187 -7.86 -3.96 -0.66
C ASP A 187 -7.80 -4.90 -1.86
N PHE A 188 -7.40 -6.14 -1.62
CA PHE A 188 -7.29 -7.15 -2.66
C PHE A 188 -8.58 -7.93 -2.86
N ASN A 189 -9.59 -7.75 -1.99
CA ASN A 189 -10.83 -8.52 -2.00
C ASN A 189 -10.60 -10.05 -2.07
N ALA A 190 -9.44 -10.51 -1.62
CA ALA A 190 -8.92 -11.85 -1.74
C ALA A 190 -8.55 -12.42 -0.37
N LEU A 191 -9.06 -13.60 -0.04
CA LEU A 191 -8.72 -14.30 1.21
C LEU A 191 -7.28 -14.84 1.14
N PRO A 192 -6.63 -15.10 2.30
CA PRO A 192 -5.28 -15.63 2.38
C PRO A 192 -5.06 -16.95 1.62
N ASP A 193 -6.09 -17.80 1.55
CA ASP A 193 -6.10 -19.11 0.87
C ASP A 193 -6.62 -19.05 -0.57
N SER A 194 -6.97 -17.87 -1.10
CA SER A 194 -7.46 -17.71 -2.46
C SER A 194 -6.38 -17.93 -3.52
N ASN A 195 -6.77 -18.34 -4.72
CA ASN A 195 -5.85 -18.49 -5.85
C ASN A 195 -5.11 -17.20 -6.17
N THR A 196 -5.74 -16.04 -5.99
CA THR A 196 -5.12 -14.72 -6.21
C THR A 196 -3.96 -14.49 -5.24
N LEU A 197 -4.16 -14.75 -3.94
CA LEU A 197 -3.10 -14.59 -2.94
C LEU A 197 -2.01 -15.65 -3.09
N GLN A 198 -2.36 -16.91 -3.42
CA GLN A 198 -1.38 -17.96 -3.70
C GLN A 198 -0.48 -17.58 -4.87
N TRP A 199 -1.06 -17.06 -5.97
CA TRP A 199 -0.30 -16.58 -7.12
C TRP A 199 0.56 -15.36 -6.77
N LEU A 200 0.03 -14.37 -6.05
CA LEU A 200 0.80 -13.19 -5.62
C LEU A 200 2.01 -13.58 -4.77
N ARG A 201 1.89 -14.56 -3.89
CA ARG A 201 3.00 -15.05 -3.05
C ARG A 201 4.15 -15.70 -3.83
N GLU A 202 4.00 -15.98 -5.10
CA GLU A 202 5.14 -16.38 -5.95
C GLU A 202 6.09 -15.21 -6.18
N TYR A 203 5.56 -13.98 -6.26
CA TYR A 203 6.31 -12.76 -6.57
C TYR A 203 6.49 -11.82 -5.38
N TRP A 204 5.62 -11.88 -4.39
CA TRP A 204 5.52 -10.92 -3.30
C TRP A 204 5.62 -11.62 -1.94
N ASP A 205 6.30 -10.97 -0.99
CA ASP A 205 6.23 -11.35 0.43
C ASP A 205 5.16 -10.49 1.10
N VAL A 206 4.23 -11.13 1.82
CA VAL A 206 3.19 -10.46 2.61
C VAL A 206 3.81 -10.00 3.92
N LEU A 207 3.73 -8.70 4.20
CA LEU A 207 4.29 -8.07 5.40
C LEU A 207 3.25 -7.81 6.48
N SER A 208 2.00 -7.53 6.07
CA SER A 208 0.89 -7.28 6.99
C SER A 208 0.43 -8.55 7.70
N PRO A 209 -0.10 -8.45 8.93
CA PRO A 209 -0.68 -9.59 9.63
C PRO A 209 -1.91 -10.12 8.86
N GLU A 210 -2.06 -11.43 8.78
CA GLU A 210 -3.24 -12.09 8.19
C GLU A 210 -4.37 -12.18 9.24
N LEU A 211 -4.81 -11.03 9.73
CA LEU A 211 -5.89 -10.87 10.69
C LEU A 211 -7.10 -10.22 10.02
N THR A 212 -8.22 -10.13 10.72
CA THR A 212 -9.43 -9.51 10.18
C THR A 212 -9.18 -8.03 9.85
N THR A 213 -9.34 -7.68 8.58
CA THR A 213 -9.30 -6.29 8.07
C THR A 213 -10.67 -5.81 7.61
N TYR A 214 -11.58 -6.74 7.27
CA TYR A 214 -12.99 -6.50 6.93
C TYR A 214 -13.90 -7.22 7.92
N PRO A 215 -14.33 -6.52 8.98
CA PRO A 215 -15.17 -7.06 10.02
C PRO A 215 -16.55 -7.54 9.53
N ASP A 216 -17.09 -8.58 10.17
CA ASP A 216 -18.46 -9.06 9.98
C ASP A 216 -19.41 -8.21 10.84
N ALA A 217 -20.04 -7.22 10.23
CA ALA A 217 -20.95 -6.29 10.91
C ALA A 217 -22.11 -7.03 11.62
N GLY A 218 -22.63 -8.12 11.03
CA GLY A 218 -23.70 -8.92 11.62
C GLY A 218 -23.27 -9.60 12.93
N LYS A 219 -22.04 -10.10 12.98
CA LYS A 219 -21.47 -10.67 14.22
C LYS A 219 -21.10 -9.60 15.23
N LEU A 220 -20.46 -8.49 14.78
CA LEU A 220 -20.10 -7.39 15.65
C LEU A 220 -21.31 -6.81 16.38
N SER A 221 -22.46 -6.67 15.71
CA SER A 221 -23.70 -6.15 16.31
C SER A 221 -24.22 -6.99 17.48
N GLN A 222 -23.77 -8.24 17.62
CA GLN A 222 -24.14 -9.17 18.69
C GLN A 222 -23.09 -9.21 19.82
N MET A 223 -21.98 -8.49 19.68
CA MET A 223 -20.89 -8.49 20.65
C MET A 223 -21.01 -7.31 21.61
N SER A 224 -20.83 -7.59 22.92
CA SER A 224 -20.75 -6.58 23.97
C SER A 224 -19.82 -7.11 25.08
N PRO A 225 -18.66 -6.53 25.33
CA PRO A 225 -18.09 -5.40 24.60
C PRO A 225 -17.65 -5.74 23.15
N LEU A 226 -17.43 -4.71 22.33
CA LEU A 226 -16.82 -4.89 21.01
C LEU A 226 -15.36 -5.36 21.14
N PRO A 227 -14.83 -6.07 20.14
CA PRO A 227 -13.44 -6.51 20.12
C PRO A 227 -12.45 -5.37 20.36
N GLN A 228 -11.34 -5.70 21.01
CA GLN A 228 -10.25 -4.75 21.25
C GLN A 228 -9.08 -4.96 20.28
N THR A 229 -9.01 -6.14 19.63
CA THR A 229 -7.97 -6.53 18.70
C THR A 229 -8.54 -7.12 17.41
N ALA A 230 -7.78 -7.08 16.32
CA ALA A 230 -8.17 -7.70 15.05
C ALA A 230 -8.26 -9.23 15.16
N GLN A 231 -7.54 -9.84 16.10
CA GLN A 231 -7.57 -11.29 16.34
C GLN A 231 -8.89 -11.75 16.96
N GLU A 232 -9.51 -10.89 17.78
CA GLU A 232 -10.84 -11.13 18.37
C GLU A 232 -11.97 -10.74 17.41
N THR A 233 -11.67 -9.96 16.38
CA THR A 233 -12.66 -9.41 15.45
C THR A 233 -13.08 -10.47 14.44
N PRO A 234 -14.38 -10.85 14.40
CA PRO A 234 -14.88 -11.75 13.37
C PRO A 234 -14.89 -11.04 12.00
N GLY A 235 -14.45 -11.74 10.96
CA GLY A 235 -14.45 -11.15 9.62
C GLY A 235 -13.50 -11.84 8.66
N LYS A 236 -12.95 -11.06 7.73
CA LYS A 236 -12.05 -11.52 6.67
C LYS A 236 -10.77 -10.68 6.65
N CYS A 237 -9.66 -11.31 6.28
CA CYS A 237 -8.44 -10.63 5.89
C CYS A 237 -8.47 -10.45 4.37
N ILE A 238 -8.55 -9.21 3.89
CA ILE A 238 -8.60 -8.88 2.46
C ILE A 238 -7.75 -7.66 2.09
N ASP A 239 -7.21 -6.94 3.07
CA ASP A 239 -6.30 -5.81 2.88
C ASP A 239 -4.87 -6.25 3.21
N TYR A 240 -3.91 -5.91 2.35
CA TYR A 240 -2.54 -6.38 2.48
C TYR A 240 -1.52 -5.28 2.16
N ILE A 241 -0.34 -5.43 2.77
CA ILE A 241 0.89 -4.71 2.44
C ILE A 241 1.93 -5.76 2.10
N MET A 242 2.53 -5.65 0.91
CA MET A 242 3.46 -6.62 0.35
C MET A 242 4.72 -5.93 -0.17
N VAL A 243 5.82 -6.68 -0.26
CA VAL A 243 7.08 -6.25 -0.90
C VAL A 243 7.44 -7.20 -2.04
N LEU A 244 7.90 -6.66 -3.16
CA LEU A 244 8.36 -7.44 -4.31
C LEU A 244 9.64 -8.21 -3.95
N LYS A 245 9.61 -9.51 -4.09
CA LYS A 245 10.75 -10.40 -3.81
C LYS A 245 11.99 -10.00 -4.61
N GLY A 246 13.12 -9.95 -3.94
CA GLY A 246 14.39 -9.59 -4.56
C GLY A 246 14.54 -8.10 -4.91
N SER A 247 13.57 -7.24 -4.59
CA SER A 247 13.70 -5.80 -4.79
C SER A 247 14.59 -5.13 -3.74
N CYS A 248 14.66 -5.69 -2.53
CA CYS A 248 15.50 -5.21 -1.43
C CYS A 248 15.75 -6.30 -0.39
N THR A 249 16.67 -6.01 0.54
CA THR A 249 16.75 -6.68 1.83
C THR A 249 15.97 -5.87 2.85
N TYR A 250 15.11 -6.51 3.61
CA TYR A 250 14.21 -5.83 4.55
C TYR A 250 14.02 -6.62 5.83
N GLU A 251 13.51 -5.94 6.84
CA GLU A 251 13.05 -6.50 8.10
C GLU A 251 11.73 -5.82 8.50
N THR A 252 10.71 -6.59 8.85
CA THR A 252 9.47 -6.06 9.40
C THR A 252 9.66 -5.79 10.88
N ALA A 253 9.71 -4.52 11.25
CA ALA A 253 9.93 -4.07 12.63
C ALA A 253 8.63 -4.09 13.45
N ALA A 254 7.52 -3.72 12.83
CA ALA A 254 6.18 -3.79 13.41
C ALA A 254 5.13 -3.98 12.32
N ALA A 255 4.00 -4.59 12.65
CA ALA A 255 2.85 -4.71 11.77
C ALA A 255 1.57 -4.89 12.58
N GLU A 256 0.51 -4.15 12.23
CA GLU A 256 -0.74 -4.17 12.98
C GLU A 256 -1.95 -3.94 12.08
N VAL A 257 -3.08 -4.55 12.47
CA VAL A 257 -4.44 -4.20 12.04
C VAL A 257 -5.11 -3.47 13.19
N CYS A 258 -5.39 -2.18 13.00
CA CYS A 258 -5.80 -1.28 14.09
C CYS A 258 -7.31 -1.34 14.31
N VAL A 259 -7.72 -1.80 15.48
CA VAL A 259 -9.14 -1.82 15.91
C VAL A 259 -9.47 -0.62 16.78
N ARG A 260 -8.54 -0.25 17.64
CA ARG A 260 -8.65 0.86 18.59
C ARG A 260 -7.45 1.77 18.49
N LEU A 261 -7.75 3.06 18.43
CA LEU A 261 -6.79 4.14 18.44
C LEU A 261 -7.15 5.09 19.58
N GLU A 262 -6.25 5.95 20.00
CA GLU A 262 -6.55 6.98 21.02
C GLU A 262 -7.67 7.91 20.53
N SER A 263 -7.66 8.22 19.23
CA SER A 263 -8.66 9.06 18.57
C SER A 263 -10.03 8.40 18.45
N GLY A 264 -10.15 7.08 18.58
CA GLY A 264 -11.43 6.39 18.52
C GLY A 264 -11.37 4.94 18.06
N SER A 265 -12.55 4.38 17.81
CA SER A 265 -12.72 3.03 17.29
C SER A 265 -12.72 3.03 15.76
N ALA A 266 -11.92 2.19 15.13
CA ALA A 266 -11.90 2.03 13.67
C ALA A 266 -13.26 1.58 13.12
N PHE A 267 -14.06 0.85 13.90
CA PHE A 267 -15.43 0.44 13.53
C PHE A 267 -16.38 1.63 13.30
N ALA A 268 -16.05 2.82 13.80
CA ALA A 268 -16.87 4.01 13.63
C ALA A 268 -16.58 4.77 12.32
N ALA A 269 -15.45 4.49 11.68
CA ALA A 269 -15.00 5.26 10.50
C ALA A 269 -15.19 4.51 9.18
N SER A 270 -15.08 3.18 9.18
CA SER A 270 -15.21 2.36 7.95
C SER A 270 -15.65 0.93 8.30
N ASP A 271 -16.11 0.20 7.30
CA ASP A 271 -16.31 -1.26 7.36
C ASP A 271 -15.00 -2.05 7.22
N HIS A 272 -13.89 -1.37 6.97
CA HIS A 272 -12.54 -1.92 7.04
C HIS A 272 -11.77 -1.38 8.24
N LEU A 273 -10.66 -2.03 8.56
CA LEU A 273 -9.72 -1.63 9.59
C LEU A 273 -8.42 -1.13 8.96
N PRO A 274 -7.81 -0.05 9.48
CA PRO A 274 -6.50 0.39 9.01
C PRO A 274 -5.44 -0.66 9.27
N VAL A 275 -4.53 -0.86 8.30
CA VAL A 275 -3.40 -1.78 8.39
C VAL A 275 -2.11 -1.01 8.18
N TYR A 276 -1.13 -1.15 9.07
CA TYR A 276 0.19 -0.59 8.85
C TYR A 276 1.31 -1.61 9.04
N VAL A 277 2.46 -1.32 8.44
CA VAL A 277 3.71 -2.07 8.58
C VAL A 277 4.87 -1.10 8.66
N ASP A 278 5.76 -1.30 9.64
CA ASP A 278 7.07 -0.65 9.73
C ASP A 278 8.11 -1.57 9.09
N VAL A 279 8.69 -1.14 7.99
CA VAL A 279 9.70 -1.90 7.24
C VAL A 279 11.04 -1.19 7.32
N THR A 280 12.03 -1.86 7.88
CA THR A 280 13.43 -1.42 7.82
C THR A 280 14.08 -1.97 6.56
N ILE A 281 14.49 -1.09 5.66
CA ILE A 281 15.13 -1.38 4.38
C ILE A 281 16.65 -1.24 4.55
N ARG A 282 17.40 -2.20 4.01
CA ARG A 282 18.87 -2.25 4.08
C ARG A 282 19.50 -2.22 2.68
#